data_bf16ff409b385e005853160844d6a38d
#
_entry.id   bf16ff409b385e005853160844d6a38d
#
_cell.length_a   1.000
_cell.length_b   1.000
_cell.length_c   1.000
_cell.angle_alpha   90.00
_cell.angle_beta   90.00
_cell.angle_gamma   90.00
#
_symmetry.space_group_name_H-M   'P 1'
#
loop_
_entity.id
_entity.type
_entity.pdbx_description
1 polymer ?
#
loop_
_entity_poly.entity_id
_entity_poly.type
_entity_poly.pdbx_seq_one_letter_code
_entity_poly.pdbx_strand_id
1 'polypeptide(L)'
;MKHEFARKLRRDQTDVERKLWFALRSRQFGGFKFRRQQPIGPYIVDFVCFEASLILELDGGQHGSDYGVAYDLKRTQFLGKNGFKVVRFPNHEINSEFDNVLNAITHHLRNPLSLPLWERTQNLALSEAYAKLSA
;
A
#
# COMPACT_ATOMS: atom_id res chain seq x y z
N MET A 1 -9.51 13.88 -12.03
CA MET A 1 -10.35 12.71 -12.06
C MET A 1 -9.89 11.61 -11.11
N LYS A 2 -8.69 11.00 -11.27
CA LYS A 2 -8.20 10.03 -10.28
C LYS A 2 -8.03 10.63 -8.89
N HIS A 3 -7.54 11.87 -8.80
CA HIS A 3 -7.34 12.54 -7.53
C HIS A 3 -8.66 12.89 -6.84
N GLU A 4 -9.70 13.22 -7.60
CA GLU A 4 -11.03 13.45 -7.06
C GLU A 4 -11.63 12.17 -6.51
N PHE A 5 -11.47 11.06 -7.24
CA PHE A 5 -11.93 9.76 -6.80
C PHE A 5 -11.17 9.31 -5.56
N ALA A 6 -9.86 9.51 -5.51
CA ALA A 6 -9.05 9.21 -4.34
C ALA A 6 -9.47 10.03 -3.12
N ARG A 7 -9.80 11.32 -3.31
CA ARG A 7 -10.33 12.16 -2.22
C ARG A 7 -11.66 11.63 -1.71
N LYS A 8 -12.54 11.20 -2.61
CA LYS A 8 -13.81 10.58 -2.22
C LYS A 8 -13.57 9.32 -1.40
N LEU A 9 -12.67 8.45 -1.83
CA LEU A 9 -12.31 7.23 -1.10
C LEU A 9 -11.77 7.54 0.29
N ARG A 10 -10.96 8.60 0.43
CA ARG A 10 -10.47 9.02 1.76
C ARG A 10 -11.57 9.49 2.68
N ARG A 11 -12.61 10.15 2.15
CA ARG A 11 -13.76 10.59 2.95
C ARG A 11 -14.65 9.42 3.34
N ASP A 12 -14.79 8.45 2.43
CA ASP A 12 -15.72 7.33 2.57
C ASP A 12 -15.02 6.06 3.07
N GLN A 13 -13.86 6.20 3.73
CA GLN A 13 -13.08 5.06 4.16
C GLN A 13 -13.82 4.20 5.18
N THR A 14 -13.56 2.88 5.13
CA THR A 14 -14.15 1.92 6.07
C THR A 14 -13.53 2.05 7.47
N ASP A 15 -14.14 1.40 8.46
CA ASP A 15 -13.63 1.40 9.83
C ASP A 15 -12.26 0.73 9.94
N VAL A 16 -12.01 -0.35 9.19
CA VAL A 16 -10.72 -1.02 9.19
C VAL A 16 -9.64 -0.15 8.56
N GLU A 17 -9.96 0.54 7.44
CA GLU A 17 -9.03 1.49 6.82
C GLU A 17 -8.69 2.62 7.79
N ARG A 18 -9.69 3.15 8.48
CA ARG A 18 -9.52 4.23 9.45
C ARG A 18 -8.63 3.79 10.62
N LYS A 19 -8.86 2.59 11.13
CA LYS A 19 -8.07 2.04 12.22
C LYS A 19 -6.60 1.93 11.85
N LEU A 20 -6.30 1.38 10.68
CA LEU A 20 -4.93 1.27 10.21
C LEU A 20 -4.31 2.64 9.93
N TRP A 21 -5.07 3.54 9.32
CA TRP A 21 -4.59 4.89 9.03
C TRP A 21 -4.18 5.65 10.28
N PHE A 22 -4.96 5.54 11.36
CA PHE A 22 -4.62 6.19 12.62
C PHE A 22 -3.28 5.71 13.19
N ALA A 23 -2.89 4.47 12.91
CA ALA A 23 -1.58 3.95 13.33
C ALA A 23 -0.44 4.41 12.42
N LEU A 24 -0.72 4.65 11.14
CA LEU A 24 0.33 4.92 10.14
C LEU A 24 0.58 6.41 9.89
N ARG A 25 -0.41 7.27 10.11
CA ARG A 25 -0.35 8.70 9.76
C ARG A 25 0.71 9.46 10.56
N SER A 26 1.11 10.62 10.01
CA SER A 26 1.96 11.61 10.72
C SER A 26 3.34 11.07 11.09
N ARG A 27 3.88 10.16 10.30
CA ARG A 27 5.19 9.52 10.51
C ARG A 27 5.33 8.84 11.88
N GLN A 28 4.24 8.56 12.57
CA GLN A 28 4.30 7.97 13.91
C GLN A 28 4.69 6.49 13.91
N PHE A 29 4.59 5.83 12.77
CA PHE A 29 4.97 4.42 12.65
C PHE A 29 6.41 4.31 12.15
N GLY A 30 7.35 4.26 13.09
CA GLY A 30 8.77 4.13 12.78
C GLY A 30 9.38 5.31 12.00
N GLY A 31 8.73 6.45 11.95
CA GLY A 31 9.19 7.61 11.20
C GLY A 31 8.89 7.56 9.71
N PHE A 32 8.25 6.51 9.22
CA PHE A 32 7.92 6.34 7.80
C PHE A 32 6.69 7.15 7.42
N LYS A 33 6.74 7.75 6.23
CA LYS A 33 5.59 8.45 5.68
C LYS A 33 4.71 7.50 4.88
N PHE A 34 3.48 7.33 5.33
CA PHE A 34 2.44 6.61 4.60
C PHE A 34 1.45 7.58 3.98
N ARG A 35 0.96 7.22 2.80
CA ARG A 35 -0.15 7.91 2.13
C ARG A 35 -1.28 6.91 1.96
N ARG A 36 -2.50 7.41 1.99
CA ARG A 36 -3.71 6.58 1.82
C ARG A 36 -4.41 6.93 0.54
N GLN A 37 -5.09 5.94 -0.05
CA GLN A 37 -5.86 6.09 -1.28
C GLN A 37 -5.07 6.87 -2.31
N GLN A 38 -3.90 6.32 -2.65
CA GLN A 38 -2.92 6.98 -3.50
C GLN A 38 -2.98 6.42 -4.92
N PRO A 39 -3.14 7.28 -5.94
CA PRO A 39 -3.00 6.85 -7.32
C PRO A 39 -1.55 6.44 -7.64
N ILE A 40 -1.40 5.28 -8.25
CA ILE A 40 -0.13 4.79 -8.79
C ILE A 40 -0.43 4.26 -10.19
N GLY A 41 -0.01 5.00 -11.22
CA GLY A 41 -0.40 4.70 -12.60
C GLY A 41 -1.92 4.72 -12.73
N PRO A 42 -2.52 3.68 -13.34
CA PRO A 42 -3.98 3.59 -13.51
C PRO A 42 -4.71 3.09 -12.25
N TYR A 43 -3.99 2.77 -11.18
CA TYR A 43 -4.58 2.15 -9.99
C TYR A 43 -4.56 3.08 -8.79
N ILE A 44 -5.45 2.83 -7.83
CA ILE A 44 -5.45 3.50 -6.52
C ILE A 44 -5.16 2.42 -5.49
N VAL A 45 -4.16 2.66 -4.64
CA VAL A 45 -3.78 1.73 -3.57
C VAL A 45 -4.26 2.24 -2.22
N ASP A 46 -4.55 1.31 -1.29
CA ASP A 46 -5.07 1.69 0.02
C ASP A 46 -4.05 2.50 0.83
N PHE A 47 -2.85 1.98 0.97
CA PHE A 47 -1.76 2.65 1.69
C PHE A 47 -0.44 2.40 0.97
N VAL A 48 0.41 3.41 0.94
CA VAL A 48 1.75 3.28 0.36
C VAL A 48 2.76 4.04 1.18
N CYS A 49 3.92 3.42 1.36
CA CYS A 49 5.13 4.07 1.84
C CYS A 49 6.12 4.08 0.68
N PHE A 50 6.32 5.23 0.06
CA PHE A 50 7.24 5.35 -1.08
C PHE A 50 8.68 5.11 -0.66
N GLU A 51 9.06 5.55 0.55
CA GLU A 51 10.42 5.36 1.08
C GLU A 51 10.82 3.88 1.13
N ALA A 52 9.86 3.01 1.45
CA ALA A 52 10.10 1.57 1.55
C ALA A 52 9.60 0.79 0.34
N SER A 53 9.04 1.46 -0.66
CA SER A 53 8.37 0.82 -1.83
C SER A 53 7.36 -0.24 -1.41
N LEU A 54 6.60 0.06 -0.38
CA LEU A 54 5.67 -0.87 0.26
C LEU A 54 4.24 -0.39 0.08
N ILE A 55 3.39 -1.27 -0.43
CA ILE A 55 1.95 -1.04 -0.55
C ILE A 55 1.24 -1.98 0.41
N LEU A 56 0.29 -1.45 1.18
CA LEU A 56 -0.58 -2.23 2.05
C LEU A 56 -1.99 -2.16 1.52
N GLU A 57 -2.62 -3.32 1.40
CA GLU A 57 -4.00 -3.44 0.93
C GLU A 57 -4.84 -4.18 1.95
N LEU A 58 -6.06 -3.70 2.16
CA LEU A 58 -7.03 -4.37 3.00
C LEU A 58 -8.02 -5.14 2.14
N ASP A 59 -8.21 -6.40 2.47
CA ASP A 59 -9.03 -7.31 1.67
C ASP A 59 -10.34 -7.62 2.40
N GLY A 60 -11.45 -7.17 1.80
CA GLY A 60 -12.79 -7.43 2.31
C GLY A 60 -13.35 -8.81 1.99
N GLY A 61 -12.60 -9.63 1.26
CA GLY A 61 -13.02 -11.00 1.00
C GLY A 61 -14.01 -11.19 -0.17
N GLN A 62 -14.17 -10.21 -1.03
CA GLN A 62 -15.10 -10.29 -2.16
C GLN A 62 -14.36 -10.47 -3.49
N HIS A 63 -13.78 -11.64 -3.70
CA HIS A 63 -13.08 -11.97 -4.94
C HIS A 63 -13.64 -13.25 -5.54
N GLY A 64 -14.79 -13.15 -6.18
CA GLY A 64 -15.48 -14.33 -6.68
C GLY A 64 -15.62 -14.47 -8.18
N SER A 65 -15.20 -13.48 -8.99
CA SER A 65 -15.37 -13.56 -10.43
C SER A 65 -14.03 -13.73 -11.14
N ASP A 66 -14.01 -14.48 -12.24
CA ASP A 66 -12.82 -14.66 -13.09
C ASP A 66 -12.28 -13.31 -13.58
N TYR A 67 -13.18 -12.36 -13.86
CA TYR A 67 -12.82 -11.00 -14.27
C TYR A 67 -12.06 -10.27 -13.15
N GLY A 68 -12.52 -10.38 -11.91
CA GLY A 68 -11.85 -9.80 -10.76
C GLY A 68 -10.46 -10.38 -10.52
N VAL A 69 -10.31 -11.69 -10.69
CA VAL A 69 -9.02 -12.37 -10.56
C VAL A 69 -8.04 -11.88 -11.62
N ALA A 70 -8.47 -11.77 -12.88
CA ALA A 70 -7.61 -11.30 -13.97
C ALA A 70 -7.19 -9.84 -13.76
N TYR A 71 -8.12 -8.99 -13.31
CA TYR A 71 -7.84 -7.59 -13.01
C TYR A 71 -6.83 -7.46 -11.86
N ASP A 72 -7.01 -8.22 -10.79
CA ASP A 72 -6.11 -8.21 -9.64
C ASP A 72 -4.71 -8.68 -10.02
N LEU A 73 -4.60 -9.67 -10.89
CA LEU A 73 -3.31 -10.15 -11.37
C LEU A 73 -2.57 -9.07 -12.17
N LYS A 74 -3.25 -8.40 -13.09
CA LYS A 74 -2.66 -7.29 -13.87
C LYS A 74 -2.19 -6.16 -12.96
N ARG A 75 -3.00 -5.81 -11.97
CA ARG A 75 -2.71 -4.76 -11.00
C ARG A 75 -1.45 -5.12 -10.20
N THR A 76 -1.41 -6.33 -9.67
CA THR A 76 -0.27 -6.81 -8.88
C THR A 76 1.01 -6.85 -9.73
N GLN A 77 0.92 -7.31 -10.96
CA GLN A 77 2.07 -7.33 -11.88
C GLN A 77 2.57 -5.92 -12.19
N PHE A 78 1.66 -4.98 -12.44
CA PHE A 78 2.03 -3.59 -12.70
C PHE A 78 2.78 -2.99 -11.51
N LEU A 79 2.22 -3.13 -10.32
CA LEU A 79 2.83 -2.59 -9.09
C LEU A 79 4.18 -3.24 -8.81
N GLY A 80 4.28 -4.56 -8.99
CA GLY A 80 5.55 -5.28 -8.80
C GLY A 80 6.61 -4.85 -9.79
N LYS A 81 6.27 -4.68 -11.06
CA LYS A 81 7.21 -4.21 -12.09
C LYS A 81 7.75 -2.82 -11.79
N ASN A 82 6.97 -2.00 -11.10
CA ASN A 82 7.37 -0.65 -10.72
C ASN A 82 8.04 -0.58 -9.35
N GLY A 83 8.49 -1.71 -8.85
CA GLY A 83 9.33 -1.80 -7.67
C GLY A 83 8.59 -1.88 -6.34
N PHE A 84 7.27 -2.00 -6.36
CA PHE A 84 6.49 -2.06 -5.12
C PHE A 84 6.30 -3.50 -4.65
N LYS A 85 6.41 -3.69 -3.36
CA LYS A 85 5.98 -4.91 -2.69
C LYS A 85 4.56 -4.68 -2.19
N VAL A 86 3.63 -5.55 -2.55
CA VAL A 86 2.23 -5.47 -2.12
C VAL A 86 1.99 -6.50 -1.02
N VAL A 87 1.54 -6.03 0.12
CA VAL A 87 1.18 -6.89 1.27
C VAL A 87 -0.31 -6.70 1.56
N ARG A 88 -1.05 -7.78 1.61
CA ARG A 88 -2.49 -7.77 1.84
C ARG A 88 -2.83 -8.33 3.20
N PHE A 89 -3.75 -7.65 3.88
CA PHE A 89 -4.26 -8.11 5.17
C PHE A 89 -5.78 -8.27 5.06
N PRO A 90 -6.31 -9.43 5.45
CA PRO A 90 -7.76 -9.59 5.56
C PRO A 90 -8.33 -8.63 6.60
N ASN A 91 -9.52 -8.12 6.36
CA ASN A 91 -10.16 -7.18 7.28
C ASN A 91 -10.30 -7.74 8.70
N HIS A 92 -10.54 -9.04 8.83
CA HIS A 92 -10.68 -9.64 10.16
C HIS A 92 -9.39 -9.59 10.97
N GLU A 93 -8.22 -9.59 10.33
CA GLU A 93 -6.94 -9.46 11.05
C GLU A 93 -6.77 -8.06 11.64
N ILE A 94 -7.25 -7.03 10.94
CA ILE A 94 -7.23 -5.67 11.48
C ILE A 94 -8.08 -5.58 12.75
N ASN A 95 -9.21 -6.28 12.77
CA ASN A 95 -10.13 -6.23 13.91
C ASN A 95 -9.68 -7.09 15.09
N SER A 96 -9.14 -8.28 14.84
CA SER A 96 -8.86 -9.26 15.90
C SER A 96 -7.38 -9.52 16.15
N GLU A 97 -6.49 -9.15 15.22
CA GLU A 97 -5.06 -9.43 15.32
C GLU A 97 -4.22 -8.22 14.93
N PHE A 98 -4.62 -7.04 15.39
CA PHE A 98 -4.02 -5.78 14.97
C PHE A 98 -2.54 -5.69 15.31
N ASP A 99 -2.13 -6.19 16.47
CA ASP A 99 -0.71 -6.18 16.85
C ASP A 99 0.13 -7.04 15.90
N ASN A 100 -0.40 -8.17 15.45
CA ASN A 100 0.28 -9.00 14.46
C ASN A 100 0.41 -8.28 13.12
N VAL A 101 -0.61 -7.53 12.72
CA VAL A 101 -0.57 -6.71 11.49
C VAL A 101 0.53 -5.66 11.60
N LEU A 102 0.59 -4.94 12.71
CA LEU A 102 1.61 -3.91 12.92
C LEU A 102 3.01 -4.50 12.96
N ASN A 103 3.18 -5.67 13.56
CA ASN A 103 4.46 -6.38 13.57
C ASN A 103 4.88 -6.80 12.16
N ALA A 104 3.94 -7.28 11.35
CA ALA A 104 4.21 -7.65 9.96
C ALA A 104 4.63 -6.43 9.15
N ILE A 105 3.96 -5.30 9.32
CA ILE A 105 4.33 -4.04 8.64
C ILE A 105 5.74 -3.62 9.03
N THR A 106 6.06 -3.67 10.33
CA THR A 106 7.41 -3.35 10.83
C THR A 106 8.45 -4.23 10.15
N HIS A 107 8.18 -5.53 10.05
CA HIS A 107 9.07 -6.48 9.39
C HIS A 107 9.33 -6.09 7.93
N HIS A 108 8.28 -5.75 7.18
CA HIS A 108 8.42 -5.35 5.79
C HIS A 108 9.15 -4.01 5.63
N LEU A 109 8.98 -3.09 6.56
CA LEU A 109 9.70 -1.81 6.54
C LEU A 109 11.19 -1.97 6.81
N ARG A 110 11.56 -2.94 7.66
CA ARG A 110 12.95 -3.19 8.04
C ARG A 110 13.70 -4.10 7.08
N ASN A 111 12.98 -4.86 6.27
CA ASN A 111 13.54 -5.80 5.31
C ASN A 111 13.37 -5.39 3.84
N PRO A 112 13.59 -4.12 3.47
CA PRO A 112 13.98 -3.84 2.08
C PRO A 112 15.33 -4.47 1.77
N LEU A 113 15.88 -5.19 2.69
CA LEU A 113 17.26 -5.62 2.85
C LEU A 113 17.58 -6.96 2.24
N SER A 114 16.60 -7.71 1.80
CA SER A 114 16.83 -8.89 0.96
C SER A 114 17.24 -8.51 -0.46
N LEU A 115 17.11 -7.23 -0.82
CA LEU A 115 17.54 -6.72 -2.12
C LEU A 115 18.95 -6.12 -2.01
N PRO A 116 19.80 -6.29 -3.05
CA PRO A 116 21.09 -5.60 -3.12
C PRO A 116 20.91 -4.08 -3.02
N LEU A 117 21.95 -3.39 -2.56
CA LEU A 117 21.92 -1.96 -2.32
C LEU A 117 21.51 -1.16 -3.58
N TRP A 118 22.00 -1.60 -4.75
CA TRP A 118 21.71 -0.93 -6.01
C TRP A 118 20.23 -1.08 -6.43
N GLU A 119 19.62 -2.23 -6.16
CA GLU A 119 18.18 -2.43 -6.44
C GLU A 119 17.32 -1.57 -5.52
N ARG A 120 17.74 -1.43 -4.27
CA ARG A 120 17.04 -0.56 -3.32
C ARG A 120 17.05 0.90 -3.77
N THR A 121 18.16 1.35 -4.30
CA THR A 121 18.31 2.71 -4.83
C THR A 121 17.42 2.92 -6.05
N GLN A 122 17.34 1.94 -6.96
CA GLN A 122 16.46 2.00 -8.12
C GLN A 122 14.99 2.05 -7.72
N ASN A 123 14.60 1.23 -6.75
CA ASN A 123 13.22 1.20 -6.25
C ASN A 123 12.83 2.53 -5.61
N LEU A 124 13.73 3.16 -4.87
CA LEU A 124 13.52 4.50 -4.32
C LEU A 124 13.31 5.55 -5.40
N ALA A 125 14.13 5.53 -6.45
CA ALA A 125 14.02 6.47 -7.56
C ALA A 125 12.68 6.32 -8.28
N LEU A 126 12.24 5.09 -8.53
CA LEU A 126 10.94 4.81 -9.14
C LEU A 126 9.79 5.28 -8.23
N SER A 127 9.89 5.01 -6.96
CA SER A 127 8.88 5.41 -5.97
C SER A 127 8.76 6.94 -5.90
N GLU A 128 9.87 7.64 -5.92
CA GLU A 128 9.87 9.11 -5.95
C GLU A 128 9.25 9.65 -7.23
N ALA A 129 9.55 9.03 -8.38
CA ALA A 129 8.95 9.42 -9.65
C ALA A 129 7.43 9.25 -9.60
N TYR A 130 6.94 8.15 -9.07
CA TYR A 130 5.50 7.93 -8.87
C TYR A 130 4.89 8.92 -7.90
N ALA A 131 5.58 9.26 -6.84
CA ALA A 131 5.11 10.26 -5.89
C ALA A 131 4.94 11.63 -6.55
N LYS A 132 5.87 12.02 -7.42
CA LYS A 132 5.79 13.28 -8.17
C LYS A 132 4.65 13.28 -9.18
N LEU A 133 4.45 12.16 -9.89
CA LEU A 133 3.38 12.02 -10.88
C LEU A 133 2.00 11.98 -10.22
N SER A 134 1.92 11.51 -8.98
CA SER A 134 0.67 11.31 -8.25
C SER A 134 0.33 12.50 -7.35
N ALA A 135 1.25 13.43 -7.20
CA ALA A 135 1.02 14.65 -6.45
C ALA A 135 0.28 15.67 -7.33
#